data_221c1a847f6ddaa0aff87d35f86fc141
#
_entry.id   221c1a847f6ddaa0aff87d35f86fc141
#
_cell.length_a   1.000
_cell.length_b   1.000
_cell.length_c   1.000
_cell.angle_alpha   90.00
_cell.angle_beta   90.00
_cell.angle_gamma   90.00
#
_symmetry.space_group_name_H-M   'P 1'
#
loop_
_entity.id
_entity.type
_entity.pdbx_description
1 polymer ?
#
loop_
_entity_poly.entity_id
_entity_poly.type
_entity_poly.pdbx_seq_one_letter_code
_entity_poly.pdbx_strand_id
1 'polypeptide(L)' 'MSNQTSKEDQLMIEMILVEADSWGLRWEVTRDAKQYLEDKTAADEVEAYIWAYEEWIK' A
#
# COMPACT_ATOMS: atom_id res chain seq x y z
N MET A 1 -0.28 -20.87 -6.09
CA MET A 1 -0.08 -20.50 -5.94
C MET A 1 -0.29 -19.65 -5.75
N SER A 2 -0.27 -19.18 -5.84
CA SER A 2 -0.28 -18.46 -5.59
C SER A 2 -0.83 -17.35 -5.58
N ASN A 3 -1.53 -16.86 -5.01
CA ASN A 3 -2.04 -15.63 -4.84
C ASN A 3 -1.16 -14.76 -4.10
N GLN A 4 0.06 -15.05 -4.09
CA GLN A 4 1.00 -14.26 -3.39
C GLN A 4 1.36 -13.04 -4.15
N THR A 5 1.61 -11.95 -3.44
CA THR A 5 2.13 -10.74 -4.06
C THR A 5 3.48 -11.06 -4.69
N SER A 6 3.67 -10.66 -5.91
CA SER A 6 4.90 -10.94 -6.61
C SER A 6 6.05 -10.17 -5.96
N LYS A 7 7.27 -10.56 -6.32
CA LYS A 7 8.44 -9.90 -5.81
C LYS A 7 8.45 -8.42 -6.19
N GLU A 8 8.06 -8.14 -7.42
CA GLU A 8 8.01 -6.76 -7.89
C GLU A 8 6.97 -5.96 -7.12
N ASP A 9 5.84 -6.58 -6.83
CA ASP A 9 4.80 -5.93 -6.07
C ASP A 9 5.26 -5.65 -4.65
N GLN A 10 5.98 -6.60 -4.06
CA GLN A 10 6.50 -6.38 -2.72
C GLN A 10 7.49 -5.24 -2.69
N LEU A 11 8.35 -5.15 -3.70
CA LEU A 11 9.30 -4.04 -3.77
C LEU A 11 8.57 -2.71 -3.88
N MET A 12 7.52 -2.67 -4.67
CA MET A 12 6.75 -1.44 -4.80
C MET A 12 6.13 -1.04 -3.47
N ILE A 13 5.56 -2.00 -2.76
CA ILE A 13 4.98 -1.71 -1.46
C ILE A 13 6.04 -1.19 -0.49
N GLU A 14 7.21 -1.81 -0.51
CA GLU A 14 8.28 -1.36 0.36
C GLU A 14 8.72 0.06 0.03
N MET A 15 8.81 0.37 -1.24
CA MET A 15 9.18 1.72 -1.64
C MET A 15 8.14 2.73 -1.18
N ILE A 16 6.87 2.36 -1.28
CA ILE A 16 5.79 3.23 -0.81
C ILE A 16 5.93 3.45 0.70
N LEU A 17 6.19 2.39 1.44
CA LEU A 17 6.31 2.51 2.88
C LEU A 17 7.53 3.31 3.30
N VAL A 18 8.64 3.17 2.58
CA VAL A 18 9.82 3.97 2.87
C VAL A 18 9.53 5.44 2.63
N GLU A 19 8.87 5.75 1.54
CA GLU A 19 8.50 7.13 1.24
C GLU A 19 7.55 7.66 2.29
N ALA A 20 6.53 6.88 2.63
CA ALA A 20 5.57 7.30 3.63
C ALA A 20 6.26 7.54 4.97
N ASP A 21 7.21 6.69 5.31
CA ASP A 21 7.92 6.83 6.56
C ASP A 21 8.72 8.12 6.59
N SER A 22 9.28 8.51 5.46
CA SER A 22 10.06 9.75 5.39
C SER A 22 9.17 10.98 5.59
N TRP A 23 7.87 10.84 5.38
CA TRP A 23 6.91 11.92 5.62
C TRP A 23 6.22 11.77 6.97
N GLY A 24 6.55 10.73 7.72
CA GLY A 24 5.88 10.46 8.98
C GLY A 24 4.47 9.94 8.80
N LEU A 25 4.17 9.36 7.66
CA LEU A 25 2.81 8.92 7.34
C LEU A 25 2.71 7.41 7.16
N ARG A 26 3.68 6.67 7.66
CA ARG A 26 3.66 5.23 7.48
C ARG A 26 2.41 4.58 8.06
N TRP A 27 2.01 5.00 9.24
CA TRP A 27 0.82 4.46 9.89
C TRP A 27 -0.43 4.74 9.09
N GLU A 28 -0.54 5.98 8.63
CA GLU A 28 -1.72 6.41 7.89
C GLU A 28 -1.85 5.64 6.58
N VAL A 29 -0.75 5.51 5.86
CA VAL A 29 -0.78 4.79 4.59
C VAL A 29 -1.10 3.32 4.83
N THR A 30 -0.48 2.69 5.83
CA THR A 30 -0.72 1.29 6.11
C THR A 30 -2.17 1.06 6.51
N ARG A 31 -2.70 1.92 7.37
CA ARG A 31 -4.08 1.79 7.84
C ARG A 31 -5.06 1.89 6.67
N ASP A 32 -4.85 2.87 5.82
CA ASP A 32 -5.76 3.07 4.70
C ASP A 32 -5.65 1.94 3.69
N ALA A 33 -4.45 1.44 3.46
CA ALA A 33 -4.29 0.31 2.55
C ALA A 33 -5.06 -0.90 3.06
N LYS A 34 -4.98 -1.17 4.36
CA LYS A 34 -5.73 -2.28 4.93
C LYS A 34 -7.22 -2.08 4.80
N GLN A 35 -7.67 -0.84 4.97
CA GLN A 35 -9.09 -0.54 4.86
C GLN A 35 -9.57 -0.78 3.43
N TYR A 36 -8.79 -0.37 2.44
CA TYR A 36 -9.16 -0.62 1.06
C TYR A 36 -9.28 -2.11 0.76
N LEU A 37 -8.42 -2.91 1.37
CA LEU A 37 -8.49 -4.35 1.18
C LEU A 37 -9.71 -4.94 1.85
N GLU A 38 -10.02 -4.50 3.07
CA GLU A 38 -11.18 -5.00 3.80
C GLU A 38 -12.47 -4.64 3.11
N ASP A 39 -12.53 -3.44 2.58
CA ASP A 39 -13.72 -2.97 1.87
C ASP A 39 -13.79 -3.53 0.46
N LYS A 40 -12.76 -4.26 0.04
CA LYS A 40 -12.68 -4.81 -1.31
C LYS A 40 -12.72 -3.73 -2.37
N THR A 41 -12.28 -2.54 -1.99
CA THR A 41 -12.16 -1.44 -2.93
C THR A 41 -10.95 -1.66 -3.82
N ALA A 42 -9.86 -2.13 -3.23
CA ALA A 42 -8.66 -2.45 -3.99
C ALA A 42 -8.64 -3.93 -4.31
N ALA A 43 -8.15 -4.27 -5.50
CA ALA A 43 -8.12 -5.65 -5.94
C ALA A 43 -7.04 -6.47 -5.22
N ASP A 44 -5.92 -5.83 -4.90
CA ASP A 44 -4.84 -6.52 -4.21
C ASP A 44 -4.04 -5.53 -3.38
N GLU A 45 -3.02 -6.05 -2.71
CA GLU A 45 -2.24 -5.24 -1.79
C GLU A 45 -1.53 -4.09 -2.46
N VAL A 46 -0.94 -4.33 -3.61
CA VAL A 46 -0.17 -3.26 -4.24
C VAL A 46 -1.09 -2.13 -4.65
N GLU A 47 -2.26 -2.45 -5.14
CA GLU A 47 -3.21 -1.41 -5.51
C GLU A 47 -3.65 -0.62 -4.28
N ALA A 48 -3.90 -1.32 -3.18
CA ALA A 48 -4.32 -0.67 -1.95
C ALA A 48 -3.25 0.32 -1.47
N TYR A 49 -2.00 -0.08 -1.51
CA TYR A 49 -0.93 0.80 -1.06
C TYR A 49 -0.72 1.96 -2.03
N ILE A 50 -0.89 1.74 -3.32
CA ILE A 50 -0.78 2.83 -4.28
C ILE A 50 -1.86 3.88 -4.01
N TRP A 51 -3.10 3.45 -3.80
CA TRP A 51 -4.19 4.38 -3.54
C TRP A 51 -3.98 5.13 -2.25
N ALA A 52 -3.53 4.43 -1.20
CA ALA A 52 -3.28 5.08 0.07
C ALA A 52 -2.14 6.09 -0.06
N TYR A 53 -1.11 5.73 -0.79
CA TYR A 53 0.01 6.63 -1.04
C TYR A 53 -0.47 7.90 -1.75
N GLU A 54 -1.28 7.74 -2.77
CA GLU A 54 -1.77 8.88 -3.52
C GLU A 54 -2.63 9.78 -2.67
N GLU A 55 -3.38 9.19 -1.77
CA GLU A 55 -4.27 9.96 -0.91
C GLU A 55 -3.49 10.84 0.06
N TRP A 56 -2.41 10.32 0.61
CA TRP A 56 -1.69 11.01 1.67
C TRP A 56 -0.49 11.81 1.20
N ILE A 57 0.23 11.30 0.22
CA ILE A 57 1.52 11.87 -0.13
C ILE A 57 1.44 12.64 -1.42
N LYS A 58 0.70 12.10 -2.36
CA LYS A 58 0.56 12.77 -3.62
C LYS A 58 -0.54 13.79 -3.54
#